data_b493084fd7aca9734aeea56a22c7fd1c
#
_entry.id   b493084fd7aca9734aeea56a22c7fd1c
#
_cell.length_a   1.000
_cell.length_b   1.000
_cell.length_c   1.000
_cell.angle_alpha   90.00
_cell.angle_beta   90.00
_cell.angle_gamma   90.00
#
_symmetry.space_group_name_H-M   'P 1'
#
loop_
_entity.id
_entity.type
_entity.pdbx_description
1 polymer ?
#
loop_
_entity_poly.entity_id
_entity_poly.type
_entity_poly.pdbx_seq_one_letter_code
_entity_poly.pdbx_strand_id
1 'polypeptide(L)'
;MDNMDYDYCFRNGIHVLATSPVFAQPVAEMAMGLTLSIARSIHIAHSDFILKKEKYGGEISQNNFLLKNKTFGLIGFGDLAKSLTPILKVFSYNIMAYDPWIPNK
;
A
#
# COMPACT_ATOMS: atom_id res chain seq x y z
N MET A 1 -6.33 -1.67 -18.46
CA MET A 1 -6.17 -0.49 -19.33
C MET A 1 -6.48 -0.82 -20.80
N ASP A 2 -7.09 -1.98 -21.03
CA ASP A 2 -7.18 -2.55 -22.38
C ASP A 2 -8.43 -2.12 -23.18
N ASN A 3 -9.17 -1.12 -22.68
CA ASN A 3 -10.41 -0.65 -23.34
C ASN A 3 -10.22 0.66 -24.13
N MET A 4 -8.98 1.11 -24.32
CA MET A 4 -8.68 2.34 -25.05
C MET A 4 -7.94 2.02 -26.34
N ASP A 5 -8.46 2.50 -27.46
CA ASP A 5 -7.79 2.44 -28.74
C ASP A 5 -6.72 3.54 -28.81
N TYR A 6 -5.51 3.20 -28.37
CA TYR A 6 -4.37 4.13 -28.39
C TYR A 6 -4.00 4.55 -29.81
N ASP A 7 -4.11 3.67 -30.78
CA ASP A 7 -3.79 3.97 -32.17
C ASP A 7 -4.75 5.00 -32.76
N TYR A 8 -6.03 4.88 -32.43
CA TYR A 8 -7.02 5.88 -32.81
C TYR A 8 -6.71 7.23 -32.13
N CYS A 9 -6.42 7.23 -30.84
CA CYS A 9 -6.11 8.45 -30.12
C CYS A 9 -4.92 9.18 -30.74
N PHE A 10 -3.82 8.49 -30.95
CA PHE A 10 -2.60 9.10 -31.49
C PHE A 10 -2.77 9.60 -32.93
N ARG A 11 -3.48 8.84 -33.78
CA ARG A 11 -3.77 9.28 -35.17
C ARG A 11 -4.65 10.53 -35.24
N ASN A 12 -5.47 10.76 -34.23
CA ASN A 12 -6.35 11.92 -34.16
C ASN A 12 -5.83 13.04 -33.25
N GLY A 13 -4.56 13.01 -32.83
CA GLY A 13 -3.95 14.05 -31.99
C GLY A 13 -4.50 14.10 -30.56
N ILE A 14 -5.13 13.01 -30.08
CA ILE A 14 -5.69 12.92 -28.72
C ILE A 14 -4.56 12.48 -27.78
N HIS A 15 -4.24 13.32 -26.81
CA HIS A 15 -3.25 13.00 -25.77
C HIS A 15 -3.84 12.11 -24.70
N VAL A 16 -3.17 10.98 -24.42
CA VAL A 16 -3.55 10.06 -23.36
C VAL A 16 -2.54 10.20 -22.22
N LEU A 17 -3.03 10.60 -21.06
CA LEU A 17 -2.21 10.84 -19.87
C LEU A 17 -2.57 9.85 -18.77
N ALA A 18 -1.55 9.28 -18.12
CA ALA A 18 -1.73 8.49 -16.91
C ALA A 18 -1.78 9.41 -15.68
N THR A 19 -2.72 9.16 -14.78
CA THR A 19 -2.87 9.91 -13.53
C THR A 19 -2.13 9.28 -12.34
N SER A 20 -1.57 8.09 -12.53
CA SER A 20 -0.90 7.34 -11.46
C SER A 20 0.19 8.12 -10.72
N PRO A 21 1.04 8.94 -11.37
CA PRO A 21 2.05 9.70 -10.64
C PRO A 21 1.47 10.72 -9.64
N VAL A 22 0.31 11.32 -9.98
CA VAL A 22 -0.34 12.33 -9.12
C VAL A 22 -0.94 11.70 -7.87
N PHE A 23 -1.47 10.48 -7.99
CA PHE A 23 -2.08 9.75 -6.88
C PHE A 23 -1.12 8.86 -6.12
N ALA A 24 0.13 8.78 -6.55
CA ALA A 24 1.09 7.84 -5.96
C ALA A 24 1.33 8.09 -4.47
N GLN A 25 1.54 9.34 -4.07
CA GLN A 25 1.80 9.69 -2.68
C GLN A 25 0.57 9.49 -1.77
N PRO A 26 -0.63 10.05 -2.09
CA PRO A 26 -1.82 9.82 -1.27
C PRO A 26 -2.16 8.34 -1.09
N VAL A 27 -2.02 7.54 -2.14
CA VAL A 27 -2.28 6.09 -2.06
C VAL A 27 -1.22 5.38 -1.22
N ALA A 28 0.04 5.76 -1.30
CA ALA A 28 1.11 5.20 -0.47
C ALA A 28 0.85 5.48 1.03
N GLU A 29 0.42 6.68 1.38
CA GLU A 29 0.06 7.04 2.76
C GLU A 29 -1.15 6.23 3.25
N MET A 30 -2.18 6.08 2.41
CA MET A 30 -3.33 5.24 2.73
C MET A 30 -2.92 3.77 2.95
N ALA A 31 -2.08 3.22 2.07
CA ALA A 31 -1.56 1.86 2.21
C ALA A 31 -0.80 1.66 3.53
N MET A 32 0.00 2.64 3.93
CA MET A 32 0.71 2.61 5.22
C MET A 32 -0.26 2.70 6.40
N GLY A 33 -1.27 3.56 6.33
CA GLY A 33 -2.31 3.67 7.36
C GLY A 33 -3.06 2.36 7.56
N LEU A 34 -3.47 1.70 6.47
CA LEU A 34 -4.12 0.38 6.52
C LEU A 34 -3.18 -0.69 7.08
N THR A 35 -1.93 -0.69 6.68
CA THR A 35 -0.90 -1.63 7.18
C THR A 35 -0.74 -1.51 8.70
N LEU A 36 -0.63 -0.29 9.23
CA LEU A 36 -0.56 -0.05 10.67
C LEU A 36 -1.87 -0.42 11.37
N SER A 37 -3.02 -0.11 10.77
CA SER A 37 -4.33 -0.46 11.32
C SER A 37 -4.47 -1.98 11.49
N ILE A 38 -4.03 -2.76 10.51
CA ILE A 38 -4.05 -4.22 10.59
C ILE A 38 -3.01 -4.73 11.61
N ALA A 39 -1.77 -4.27 11.50
CA ALA A 39 -0.68 -4.75 12.36
C ALA A 39 -0.94 -4.48 13.85
N ARG A 40 -1.70 -3.44 14.19
CA ARG A 40 -1.98 -3.02 15.56
C ARG A 40 -3.45 -3.20 15.95
N SER A 41 -4.26 -3.82 15.09
CA SER A 41 -5.71 -4.03 15.31
C SER A 41 -6.48 -2.74 15.66
N ILE A 42 -6.06 -1.59 15.09
CA ILE A 42 -6.64 -0.27 15.42
C ILE A 42 -8.13 -0.24 15.07
N HIS A 43 -8.51 -0.78 13.93
CA HIS A 43 -9.91 -0.83 13.48
C HIS A 43 -10.79 -1.70 14.40
N ILE A 44 -10.24 -2.80 14.93
CA ILE A 44 -10.95 -3.67 15.88
C ILE A 44 -11.13 -2.93 17.21
N ALA A 45 -10.05 -2.36 17.75
CA ALA A 45 -10.09 -1.61 18.99
C ALA A 45 -11.06 -0.42 18.93
N HIS A 46 -11.10 0.29 17.80
CA HIS A 46 -12.06 1.36 17.57
C HIS A 46 -13.51 0.84 17.59
N SER A 47 -13.79 -0.24 16.87
CA SER A 47 -15.13 -0.84 16.82
C SER A 47 -15.58 -1.32 18.20
N ASP A 48 -14.70 -1.99 18.94
CA ASP A 48 -14.99 -2.47 20.29
C ASP A 48 -15.28 -1.30 21.25
N PHE A 49 -14.51 -0.22 21.14
CA PHE A 49 -14.73 0.99 21.94
C PHE A 49 -16.12 1.60 21.67
N ILE A 50 -16.51 1.77 20.40
CA ILE A 50 -17.84 2.30 20.03
C ILE A 50 -18.96 1.40 20.58
N LEU A 51 -18.76 0.08 20.54
CA LEU A 51 -19.74 -0.90 21.02
C LEU A 51 -19.71 -1.11 22.53
N LYS A 52 -18.85 -0.40 23.27
CA LYS A 52 -18.62 -0.57 24.73
C LYS A 52 -18.23 -2.02 25.08
N LYS A 53 -17.42 -2.64 24.23
CA LYS A 53 -16.91 -4.01 24.36
C LYS A 53 -15.38 -4.01 24.43
N GLU A 54 -14.79 -2.85 24.74
CA GLU A 54 -13.36 -2.68 24.81
C GLU A 54 -12.72 -3.66 25.80
N LYS A 55 -11.59 -4.19 25.41
CA LYS A 55 -10.76 -5.09 26.21
C LYS A 55 -9.47 -4.38 26.59
N TYR A 56 -8.93 -4.75 27.74
CA TYR A 56 -7.69 -4.16 28.24
C TYR A 56 -6.62 -5.23 28.44
N GLY A 57 -5.35 -4.82 28.34
CA GLY A 57 -4.22 -5.70 28.59
C GLY A 57 -3.90 -6.67 27.46
N GLY A 58 -3.45 -7.88 27.82
CA GLY A 58 -2.93 -8.87 26.88
C GLY A 58 -3.93 -9.41 25.85
N GLU A 59 -5.23 -9.37 26.12
CA GLU A 59 -6.24 -9.89 25.20
C GLU A 59 -6.34 -9.12 23.88
N ILE A 60 -6.07 -7.80 23.90
CA ILE A 60 -6.10 -6.95 22.70
C ILE A 60 -4.90 -7.21 21.81
N SER A 61 -3.77 -7.58 22.41
CA SER A 61 -2.48 -7.63 21.72
C SER A 61 -2.10 -8.99 21.16
N GLN A 62 -2.92 -10.03 21.35
CA GLN A 62 -2.56 -11.41 20.95
C GLN A 62 -2.25 -11.54 19.45
N ASN A 63 -2.93 -10.78 18.60
CA ASN A 63 -2.72 -10.79 17.15
C ASN A 63 -1.92 -9.59 16.63
N ASN A 64 -1.47 -8.70 17.52
CA ASN A 64 -0.72 -7.53 17.14
C ASN A 64 0.75 -7.89 16.89
N PHE A 65 1.33 -7.25 15.89
CA PHE A 65 2.75 -7.41 15.60
C PHE A 65 3.41 -6.08 15.26
N LEU A 66 4.73 -6.03 15.40
CA LEU A 66 5.54 -4.90 14.99
C LEU A 66 5.95 -5.04 13.53
N LEU A 67 5.94 -3.94 12.80
CA LEU A 67 6.44 -3.88 11.43
C LEU A 67 7.98 -3.86 11.39
N LYS A 68 8.63 -3.51 12.50
CA LYS A 68 10.09 -3.46 12.61
C LYS A 68 10.71 -4.80 12.22
N ASN A 69 11.68 -4.75 11.32
CA ASN A 69 12.41 -5.90 10.80
C ASN A 69 11.55 -6.97 10.11
N LYS A 70 10.32 -6.67 9.75
CA LYS A 70 9.49 -7.56 8.92
C LYS A 70 9.85 -7.41 7.45
N THR A 71 9.60 -8.45 6.68
CA THR A 71 9.73 -8.40 5.23
C THR A 71 8.43 -7.86 4.63
N PHE A 72 8.54 -6.83 3.80
CA PHE A 72 7.43 -6.31 3.00
C PHE A 72 7.50 -6.90 1.59
N GLY A 73 6.44 -7.58 1.18
CA GLY A 73 6.27 -8.07 -0.19
C GLY A 73 5.38 -7.12 -0.98
N LEU A 74 5.85 -6.67 -2.14
CA LEU A 74 5.10 -5.83 -3.07
C LEU A 74 4.81 -6.61 -4.34
N ILE A 75 3.56 -6.66 -4.76
CA ILE A 75 3.14 -7.20 -6.06
C ILE A 75 2.86 -6.00 -6.96
N GLY A 76 3.70 -5.80 -7.97
CA GLY A 76 3.80 -4.58 -8.75
C GLY A 76 4.78 -3.57 -8.15
N PHE A 77 5.60 -2.94 -8.99
CA PHE A 77 6.58 -1.94 -8.56
C PHE A 77 6.53 -0.67 -9.44
N GLY A 78 5.31 -0.21 -9.72
CA GLY A 78 5.02 1.05 -10.40
C GLY A 78 5.14 2.28 -9.48
N ASP A 79 4.52 3.39 -9.87
CA ASP A 79 4.61 4.68 -9.17
C ASP A 79 4.14 4.60 -7.72
N LEU A 80 3.05 3.86 -7.46
CA LEU A 80 2.50 3.68 -6.11
C LEU A 80 3.50 2.97 -5.18
N ALA A 81 4.05 1.85 -5.63
CA ALA A 81 5.02 1.08 -4.85
C ALA A 81 6.33 1.85 -4.65
N LYS A 82 6.78 2.62 -5.65
CA LYS A 82 7.95 3.49 -5.53
C LYS A 82 7.74 4.59 -4.48
N SER A 83 6.54 5.18 -4.40
CA SER A 83 6.20 6.16 -3.37
C SER A 83 6.04 5.53 -1.98
N LEU A 84 5.56 4.29 -1.89
CA LEU A 84 5.41 3.57 -0.62
C LEU A 84 6.76 3.09 -0.06
N THR A 85 7.69 2.71 -0.91
CA THR A 85 8.99 2.13 -0.50
C THR A 85 9.77 2.98 0.51
N PRO A 86 9.93 4.32 0.34
CA PRO A 86 10.61 5.15 1.34
C PRO A 86 9.92 5.12 2.71
N ILE A 87 8.59 5.05 2.75
CA ILE A 87 7.81 4.98 3.98
C ILE A 87 8.04 3.64 4.68
N LEU A 88 8.04 2.54 3.93
CA LEU A 88 8.31 1.20 4.48
C LEU A 88 9.73 1.07 5.04
N LYS A 89 10.71 1.73 4.43
CA LYS A 89 12.11 1.71 4.89
C LYS A 89 12.31 2.26 6.30
N VAL A 90 11.40 3.10 6.79
CA VAL A 90 11.42 3.57 8.18
C VAL A 90 11.20 2.41 9.17
N PHE A 91 10.45 1.41 8.77
CA PHE A 91 10.14 0.24 9.61
C PHE A 91 11.07 -0.95 9.35
N SER A 92 11.43 -1.17 8.10
CA SER A 92 12.32 -2.26 7.71
C SER A 92 12.95 -2.04 6.34
N TYR A 93 14.21 -2.44 6.19
CA TYR A 93 14.91 -2.46 4.91
C TYR A 93 14.64 -3.74 4.10
N ASN A 94 13.97 -4.73 4.67
CA ASN A 94 13.65 -5.98 3.99
C ASN A 94 12.40 -5.79 3.11
N ILE A 95 12.60 -5.32 1.89
CA ILE A 95 11.54 -5.07 0.92
C ILE A 95 11.82 -5.91 -0.31
N MET A 96 10.85 -6.74 -0.70
CA MET A 96 10.88 -7.53 -1.93
C MET A 96 9.75 -7.08 -2.83
N ALA A 97 10.01 -7.00 -4.13
CA ALA A 97 9.01 -6.65 -5.12
C ALA A 97 9.00 -7.71 -6.23
N TYR A 98 7.81 -8.07 -6.67
CA TYR A 98 7.59 -8.82 -7.89
C TYR A 98 6.86 -7.92 -8.89
N ASP A 99 7.45 -7.74 -10.07
CA ASP A 99 6.83 -7.01 -11.17
C ASP A 99 7.29 -7.64 -12.49
N PRO A 100 6.36 -8.17 -13.32
CA PRO A 100 6.72 -8.85 -14.56
C PRO A 100 7.33 -7.92 -15.62
N TRP A 101 7.19 -6.61 -15.44
CA TRP A 101 7.69 -5.59 -16.37
C TRP A 101 9.06 -5.03 -15.98
N ILE A 102 9.60 -5.42 -14.84
CA ILE A 102 10.92 -5.01 -14.39
C ILE A 102 11.90 -6.17 -14.62
N PRO A 103 13.02 -5.94 -15.35
CA PRO A 103 14.03 -6.97 -15.54
C PRO A 103 14.58 -7.46 -14.19
N ASN A 104 14.69 -8.77 -14.04
CA ASN A 104 15.38 -9.36 -12.91
C ASN A 104 16.85 -8.89 -12.93
N LYS A 105 17.29 -8.29 -11.84
CA LYS A 105 18.69 -7.93 -11.62
C LYS A 105 19.34 -8.95 -10.71
#